data_45e69b6108c3e935078c66da7273ece3
#
_entry.id   45e69b6108c3e935078c66da7273ece3
#
_cell.length_a   1.000
_cell.length_b   1.000
_cell.length_c   1.000
_cell.angle_alpha   90.00
_cell.angle_beta   90.00
_cell.angle_gamma   90.00
#
_symmetry.space_group_name_H-M   'P 1'
#
loop_
_entity.id
_entity.type
_entity.pdbx_description
1 polymer ?
#
loop_
_entity_poly.entity_id
_entity_poly.type
_entity_poly.pdbx_seq_one_letter_code
_entity_poly.pdbx_strand_id
1 'polypeptide(L)'
;MMEPVEFSFTLSEEQKKAKQKRVAALIKQPQIKQWLKQYDQTAAFVEAHSGRFQDYCDVMKKCEHCQGISFCRQPMTGTRMELRYDGILQNVLVPCHYQIEQQKLYAHEKQYRQCDMPQSYLCVDLAKLDLKEESGEYKGVVMQVLQTIMDEDSSKGLYLWGKPGAGKSYLAAGMCNYFAKKKA
;
A
#
# COMPACT_ATOMS: atom_id res chain seq x y z
N MET A 1 40.13 31.75 21.03
CA MET A 1 40.08 30.87 19.84
C MET A 1 39.97 29.48 20.33
N MET A 2 38.85 28.80 20.05
CA MET A 2 38.70 27.39 20.38
C MET A 2 39.35 26.59 19.27
N GLU A 3 40.33 25.72 19.62
CA GLU A 3 40.92 24.81 18.65
C GLU A 3 39.91 23.71 18.30
N PRO A 4 39.78 23.32 17.03
CA PRO A 4 38.90 22.22 16.65
C PRO A 4 39.43 20.92 17.20
N VAL A 5 38.60 20.21 17.96
CA VAL A 5 38.92 18.87 18.46
C VAL A 5 38.74 17.90 17.31
N GLU A 6 39.82 17.41 16.72
CA GLU A 6 39.79 16.34 15.72
C GLU A 6 39.59 14.99 16.40
N PHE A 7 38.39 14.43 16.30
CA PHE A 7 38.10 13.06 16.71
C PHE A 7 38.50 12.08 15.59
N SER A 8 39.68 11.47 15.67
CA SER A 8 40.06 10.38 14.78
C SER A 8 39.58 9.03 15.36
N PHE A 9 38.50 8.48 14.83
CA PHE A 9 38.07 7.13 15.16
C PHE A 9 38.81 6.11 14.28
N THR A 10 39.83 5.46 14.84
CA THR A 10 40.46 4.30 14.21
C THR A 10 39.76 3.01 14.63
N LEU A 11 39.18 2.31 13.65
CA LEU A 11 38.56 1.01 13.89
C LEU A 11 39.61 -0.02 14.29
N SER A 12 39.33 -0.83 15.30
CA SER A 12 40.16 -1.98 15.64
C SER A 12 40.22 -3.01 14.51
N GLU A 13 41.25 -3.85 14.46
CA GLU A 13 41.36 -4.89 13.42
C GLU A 13 40.20 -5.89 13.45
N GLU A 14 39.63 -6.16 14.61
CA GLU A 14 38.44 -6.99 14.75
C GLU A 14 37.19 -6.30 14.13
N GLN A 15 37.05 -5.01 14.36
CA GLN A 15 35.95 -4.22 13.77
C GLN A 15 36.07 -4.13 12.25
N LYS A 16 37.28 -4.00 11.70
CA LYS A 16 37.51 -4.01 10.25
C LYS A 16 37.13 -5.35 9.63
N LYS A 17 37.57 -6.48 10.26
CA LYS A 17 37.19 -7.83 9.80
C LYS A 17 35.68 -8.07 9.87
N ALA A 18 35.03 -7.62 10.95
CA ALA A 18 33.59 -7.72 11.10
C ALA A 18 32.82 -6.90 10.02
N LYS A 19 33.30 -5.68 9.72
CA LYS A 19 32.76 -4.83 8.64
C LYS A 19 32.91 -5.52 7.27
N GLN A 20 34.10 -6.05 6.95
CA GLN A 20 34.34 -6.76 5.69
C GLN A 20 33.43 -7.98 5.54
N LYS A 21 33.25 -8.78 6.58
CA LYS A 21 32.37 -9.94 6.59
C LYS A 21 30.89 -9.52 6.34
N ARG A 22 30.46 -8.43 6.97
CA ARG A 22 29.12 -7.85 6.77
C ARG A 22 28.91 -7.40 5.34
N VAL A 23 29.84 -6.62 4.79
CA VAL A 23 29.79 -6.12 3.41
C VAL A 23 29.72 -7.27 2.41
N ALA A 24 30.55 -8.30 2.58
CA ALA A 24 30.54 -9.49 1.73
C ALA A 24 29.19 -10.24 1.78
N ALA A 25 28.54 -10.27 2.95
CA ALA A 25 27.21 -10.86 3.09
C ALA A 25 26.11 -10.00 2.42
N LEU A 26 26.20 -8.67 2.56
CA LEU A 26 25.24 -7.73 1.93
C LEU A 26 25.28 -7.81 0.40
N ILE A 27 26.48 -7.78 -0.20
CA ILE A 27 26.64 -7.82 -1.67
C ILE A 27 26.07 -9.12 -2.28
N LYS A 28 26.04 -10.22 -1.52
CA LYS A 28 25.44 -11.48 -1.98
C LYS A 28 23.90 -11.44 -2.07
N GLN A 29 23.25 -10.52 -1.36
CA GLN A 29 21.79 -10.45 -1.31
C GLN A 29 21.20 -9.97 -2.66
N PRO A 30 20.13 -10.64 -3.16
CA PRO A 30 19.54 -10.30 -4.46
C PRO A 30 19.06 -8.84 -4.55
N GLN A 31 18.44 -8.34 -3.48
CA GLN A 31 17.94 -6.96 -3.40
C GLN A 31 19.06 -5.93 -3.49
N ILE A 32 20.24 -6.20 -2.93
CA ILE A 32 21.39 -5.31 -3.02
C ILE A 32 22.00 -5.32 -4.41
N LYS A 33 22.09 -6.50 -5.04
CA LYS A 33 22.55 -6.61 -6.43
C LYS A 33 21.63 -5.83 -7.38
N GLN A 34 20.32 -5.95 -7.20
CA GLN A 34 19.35 -5.22 -7.99
C GLN A 34 19.47 -3.71 -7.77
N TRP A 35 19.65 -3.28 -6.52
CA TRP A 35 19.85 -1.88 -6.17
C TRP A 35 21.11 -1.30 -6.81
N LEU A 36 22.25 -2.00 -6.72
CA LEU A 36 23.51 -1.60 -7.35
C LEU A 36 23.36 -1.42 -8.88
N LYS A 37 22.66 -2.35 -9.53
CA LYS A 37 22.37 -2.27 -10.96
C LYS A 37 21.45 -1.09 -11.31
N GLN A 38 20.43 -0.84 -10.48
CA GLN A 38 19.47 0.23 -10.71
C GLN A 38 20.10 1.63 -10.65
N TYR A 39 21.05 1.83 -9.74
CA TYR A 39 21.69 3.13 -9.50
C TYR A 39 23.13 3.22 -10.04
N ASP A 40 23.55 2.24 -10.83
CA ASP A 40 24.90 2.15 -11.41
C ASP A 40 26.03 2.36 -10.37
N GLN A 41 25.86 1.69 -9.21
CA GLN A 41 26.80 1.78 -8.09
C GLN A 41 27.65 0.53 -7.93
N THR A 42 28.79 0.67 -7.27
CA THR A 42 29.76 -0.42 -7.06
C THR A 42 29.71 -1.02 -5.64
N ALA A 43 30.39 -2.15 -5.44
CA ALA A 43 30.56 -2.75 -4.14
C ALA A 43 31.22 -1.82 -3.11
N ALA A 44 32.10 -0.93 -3.55
CA ALA A 44 32.73 0.10 -2.69
C ALA A 44 31.69 1.05 -2.08
N PHE A 45 30.63 1.36 -2.81
CA PHE A 45 29.53 2.18 -2.31
C PHE A 45 28.77 1.48 -1.16
N VAL A 46 28.55 0.16 -1.27
CA VAL A 46 27.96 -0.64 -0.18
C VAL A 46 28.88 -0.66 1.04
N GLU A 47 30.18 -0.74 0.85
CA GLU A 47 31.16 -0.70 1.94
C GLU A 47 31.14 0.64 2.69
N ALA A 48 31.08 1.76 1.97
CA ALA A 48 30.99 3.10 2.55
C ALA A 48 29.69 3.30 3.37
N HIS A 49 28.58 2.71 2.92
CA HIS A 49 27.26 2.89 3.49
C HIS A 49 26.68 1.62 4.12
N SER A 50 27.52 0.69 4.57
CA SER A 50 27.12 -0.66 5.00
C SER A 50 26.04 -0.71 6.09
N GLY A 51 25.99 0.29 6.98
CA GLY A 51 24.94 0.39 8.00
C GLY A 51 23.56 0.60 7.36
N ARG A 52 23.44 1.57 6.44
CA ARG A 52 22.16 1.85 5.75
C ARG A 52 21.66 0.67 4.91
N PHE A 53 22.57 -0.03 4.25
CA PHE A 53 22.22 -1.24 3.50
C PHE A 53 21.80 -2.38 4.43
N GLN A 54 22.39 -2.48 5.62
CA GLN A 54 21.95 -3.45 6.63
C GLN A 54 20.52 -3.14 7.09
N ASP A 55 20.26 -1.89 7.48
CA ASP A 55 18.92 -1.44 7.91
C ASP A 55 17.87 -1.69 6.82
N TYR A 56 18.20 -1.40 5.56
CA TYR A 56 17.35 -1.69 4.42
C TYR A 56 17.02 -3.18 4.29
N CYS A 57 18.02 -4.06 4.41
CA CYS A 57 17.81 -5.49 4.37
C CYS A 57 16.94 -5.98 5.54
N ASP A 58 17.13 -5.43 6.73
CA ASP A 58 16.37 -5.83 7.91
C ASP A 58 14.90 -5.35 7.81
N VAL A 59 14.67 -4.19 7.21
CA VAL A 59 13.31 -3.73 6.84
C VAL A 59 12.65 -4.68 5.83
N MET A 60 13.38 -5.09 4.79
CA MET A 60 12.87 -6.01 3.77
C MET A 60 12.52 -7.38 4.36
N LYS A 61 13.34 -7.91 5.26
CA LYS A 61 13.06 -9.17 5.99
C LYS A 61 11.75 -9.12 6.78
N LYS A 62 11.43 -7.97 7.40
CA LYS A 62 10.16 -7.81 8.12
C LYS A 62 8.94 -7.91 7.19
N CYS A 63 9.12 -7.59 5.91
CA CYS A 63 8.08 -7.68 4.89
C CYS A 63 8.03 -9.05 4.20
N GLU A 64 9.01 -9.94 4.44
CA GLU A 64 8.96 -11.31 3.95
C GLU A 64 7.75 -12.02 4.55
N HIS A 65 6.98 -12.72 3.69
CA HIS A 65 5.75 -13.45 4.07
C HIS A 65 4.69 -12.55 4.74
N CYS A 66 4.65 -11.25 4.44
CA CYS A 66 3.61 -10.34 4.93
C CYS A 66 2.24 -10.76 4.39
N GLN A 67 1.24 -10.87 5.29
CA GLN A 67 -0.12 -11.30 4.98
C GLN A 67 -1.12 -10.14 4.89
N GLY A 68 -0.67 -8.89 4.92
CA GLY A 68 -1.52 -7.71 4.85
C GLY A 68 -1.23 -6.67 5.91
N ILE A 69 -1.99 -5.56 5.86
CA ILE A 69 -1.76 -4.39 6.73
C ILE A 69 -1.95 -4.72 8.20
N SER A 70 -2.94 -5.56 8.54
CA SER A 70 -3.21 -5.96 9.93
C SER A 70 -2.07 -6.78 10.56
N PHE A 71 -1.21 -7.39 9.75
CA PHE A 71 -0.04 -8.17 10.18
C PHE A 71 1.28 -7.44 9.97
N CYS A 72 1.23 -6.12 9.74
CA CYS A 72 2.41 -5.33 9.44
C CYS A 72 3.38 -5.27 10.63
N ARG A 73 4.64 -5.65 10.38
CA ARG A 73 5.74 -5.65 11.38
C ARG A 73 6.61 -4.39 11.28
N GLN A 74 6.27 -3.46 10.41
CA GLN A 74 7.01 -2.20 10.28
C GLN A 74 6.62 -1.23 11.40
N PRO A 75 7.53 -0.33 11.81
CA PRO A 75 7.22 0.69 12.84
C PRO A 75 6.05 1.58 12.45
N MET A 76 5.91 1.89 11.17
CA MET A 76 4.79 2.61 10.60
C MET A 76 4.00 1.65 9.71
N THR A 77 2.80 1.29 10.16
CA THR A 77 1.92 0.34 9.48
C THR A 77 1.66 0.75 8.02
N GLY A 78 1.77 -0.21 7.11
CA GLY A 78 1.52 0.02 5.68
C GLY A 78 2.63 0.76 4.94
N THR A 79 3.77 1.06 5.60
CA THR A 79 4.92 1.70 4.96
C THR A 79 6.16 0.82 5.03
N ARG A 80 7.11 1.07 4.15
CA ARG A 80 8.45 0.49 4.19
C ARG A 80 9.50 1.54 3.86
N MET A 81 10.69 1.36 4.38
CA MET A 81 11.83 2.19 4.03
C MET A 81 12.47 1.67 2.73
N GLU A 82 12.68 2.55 1.77
CA GLU A 82 13.48 2.31 0.57
C GLU A 82 14.75 3.14 0.60
N LEU A 83 15.84 2.57 0.08
CA LEU A 83 17.05 3.32 -0.20
C LEU A 83 16.96 3.89 -1.61
N ARG A 84 17.10 5.22 -1.74
CA ARG A 84 17.17 5.92 -3.03
C ARG A 84 18.48 6.69 -3.14
N TYR A 85 18.97 6.79 -4.35
CA TYR A 85 20.19 7.52 -4.66
C TYR A 85 19.97 8.45 -5.86
N ASP A 86 20.18 9.74 -5.63
CA ASP A 86 20.13 10.82 -6.63
C ASP A 86 21.32 11.79 -6.45
N GLY A 87 22.52 11.22 -6.23
CA GLY A 87 23.70 11.96 -5.78
C GLY A 87 23.91 11.90 -4.28
N ILE A 88 22.84 11.71 -3.49
CA ILE A 88 22.85 11.51 -2.04
C ILE A 88 22.06 10.24 -1.71
N LEU A 89 22.62 9.38 -0.86
CA LEU A 89 21.90 8.20 -0.39
C LEU A 89 20.84 8.61 0.65
N GLN A 90 19.58 8.33 0.37
CA GLN A 90 18.43 8.74 1.19
C GLN A 90 17.60 7.54 1.63
N ASN A 91 17.11 7.59 2.86
CA ASN A 91 16.08 6.69 3.35
C ASN A 91 14.72 7.33 3.10
N VAL A 92 13.90 6.74 2.24
CA VAL A 92 12.58 7.25 1.89
C VAL A 92 11.51 6.28 2.38
N LEU A 93 10.54 6.81 3.12
CA LEU A 93 9.37 6.02 3.50
C LEU A 93 8.37 6.01 2.34
N VAL A 94 8.01 4.81 1.90
CA VAL A 94 7.05 4.61 0.82
C VAL A 94 5.90 3.70 1.29
N PRO A 95 4.68 3.88 0.78
CA PRO A 95 3.60 2.96 1.07
C PRO A 95 3.93 1.57 0.50
N CYS A 96 3.61 0.50 1.25
CA CYS A 96 3.74 -0.86 0.78
C CYS A 96 2.63 -1.20 -0.24
N HIS A 97 2.75 -2.33 -0.95
CA HIS A 97 1.76 -2.72 -1.96
C HIS A 97 0.35 -2.88 -1.38
N TYR A 98 0.19 -3.45 -0.19
CA TYR A 98 -1.11 -3.55 0.47
C TYR A 98 -1.72 -2.18 0.79
N GLN A 99 -0.90 -1.21 1.20
CA GLN A 99 -1.35 0.16 1.45
C GLN A 99 -1.77 0.84 0.14
N ILE A 100 -1.02 0.62 -0.95
CA ILE A 100 -1.36 1.15 -2.27
C ILE A 100 -2.68 0.55 -2.77
N GLU A 101 -2.86 -0.76 -2.62
CA GLU A 101 -4.11 -1.44 -2.99
C GLU A 101 -5.29 -0.92 -2.17
N GLN A 102 -5.11 -0.75 -0.86
CA GLN A 102 -6.13 -0.16 0.01
C GLN A 102 -6.46 1.27 -0.41
N GLN A 103 -5.46 2.10 -0.68
CA GLN A 103 -5.68 3.47 -1.16
C GLN A 103 -6.44 3.49 -2.50
N LYS A 104 -6.14 2.58 -3.42
CA LYS A 104 -6.87 2.44 -4.68
C LYS A 104 -8.33 2.01 -4.45
N LEU A 105 -8.56 1.07 -3.53
CA LEU A 105 -9.89 0.59 -3.20
C LEU A 105 -10.80 1.71 -2.68
N TYR A 106 -10.25 2.62 -1.88
CA TYR A 106 -10.98 3.74 -1.28
C TYR A 106 -10.79 5.07 -2.01
N ALA A 107 -10.11 5.10 -3.17
CA ALA A 107 -9.80 6.35 -3.88
C ALA A 107 -11.06 7.16 -4.24
N HIS A 108 -12.16 6.47 -4.54
CA HIS A 108 -13.45 7.08 -4.88
C HIS A 108 -14.13 7.79 -3.70
N GLU A 109 -13.73 7.52 -2.45
CA GLU A 109 -14.25 8.21 -1.26
C GLU A 109 -14.07 9.73 -1.35
N LYS A 110 -13.00 10.19 -1.99
CA LYS A 110 -12.70 11.62 -2.20
C LYS A 110 -13.74 12.32 -3.10
N GLN A 111 -14.54 11.56 -3.83
CA GLN A 111 -15.58 12.10 -4.71
C GLN A 111 -16.90 12.38 -3.96
N TYR A 112 -17.02 11.89 -2.73
CA TYR A 112 -18.18 12.21 -1.90
C TYR A 112 -18.03 13.62 -1.32
N ARG A 113 -19.11 14.39 -1.40
CA ARG A 113 -19.19 15.70 -0.74
C ARG A 113 -19.23 15.54 0.79
N GLN A 114 -19.96 14.52 1.24
CA GLN A 114 -20.08 14.10 2.62
C GLN A 114 -20.28 12.59 2.62
N CYS A 115 -19.53 11.85 3.44
CA CYS A 115 -19.59 10.40 3.50
C CYS A 115 -19.57 9.94 4.96
N ASP A 116 -20.74 9.50 5.45
CA ASP A 116 -20.90 8.89 6.77
C ASP A 116 -21.14 7.37 6.65
N MET A 117 -20.74 6.77 5.50
CA MET A 117 -20.89 5.34 5.28
C MET A 117 -19.87 4.54 6.10
N PRO A 118 -20.27 3.41 6.70
CA PRO A 118 -19.32 2.46 7.27
C PRO A 118 -18.27 2.02 6.25
N GLN A 119 -17.03 1.82 6.69
CA GLN A 119 -15.91 1.45 5.81
C GLN A 119 -16.19 0.17 4.99
N SER A 120 -16.94 -0.78 5.56
CA SER A 120 -17.39 -1.98 4.86
C SER A 120 -18.28 -1.69 3.64
N TYR A 121 -19.02 -0.59 3.65
CA TYR A 121 -19.91 -0.19 2.56
C TYR A 121 -19.17 0.54 1.44
N LEU A 122 -18.04 1.18 1.72
CA LEU A 122 -17.19 1.79 0.70
C LEU A 122 -16.57 0.77 -0.27
N CYS A 123 -16.48 -0.50 0.16
CA CYS A 123 -15.96 -1.58 -0.69
C CYS A 123 -17.02 -2.25 -1.57
N VAL A 124 -18.30 -1.90 -1.41
CA VAL A 124 -19.39 -2.55 -2.14
C VAL A 124 -19.28 -2.25 -3.63
N ASP A 125 -19.24 -3.32 -4.43
CA ASP A 125 -19.18 -3.26 -5.89
C ASP A 125 -20.34 -4.08 -6.45
N LEU A 126 -21.31 -3.42 -7.06
CA LEU A 126 -22.51 -4.08 -7.59
C LEU A 126 -22.19 -5.08 -8.70
N ALA A 127 -21.10 -4.89 -9.44
CA ALA A 127 -20.67 -5.82 -10.49
C ALA A 127 -20.09 -7.12 -9.95
N LYS A 128 -19.73 -7.16 -8.65
CA LYS A 128 -19.08 -8.30 -7.98
C LYS A 128 -19.99 -8.96 -6.96
N LEU A 129 -21.30 -8.67 -6.97
CA LEU A 129 -22.24 -9.31 -6.06
C LEU A 129 -22.33 -10.81 -6.34
N ASP A 130 -22.15 -11.62 -5.31
CA ASP A 130 -22.45 -13.05 -5.40
C ASP A 130 -23.97 -13.25 -5.16
N LEU A 131 -24.68 -13.51 -6.25
CA LEU A 131 -26.11 -13.68 -6.25
C LEU A 131 -26.52 -15.18 -6.34
N LYS A 132 -25.59 -16.11 -6.26
CA LYS A 132 -25.87 -17.54 -6.54
C LYS A 132 -26.97 -18.09 -5.65
N GLU A 133 -26.88 -17.82 -4.35
CA GLU A 133 -27.81 -18.34 -3.34
C GLU A 133 -29.01 -17.44 -3.07
N GLU A 134 -29.08 -16.27 -3.74
CA GLU A 134 -30.14 -15.30 -3.52
C GLU A 134 -31.46 -15.69 -4.25
N SER A 135 -32.58 -15.24 -3.68
CA SER A 135 -33.90 -15.48 -4.29
C SER A 135 -34.03 -14.82 -5.67
N GLY A 136 -34.88 -15.39 -6.53
CA GLY A 136 -35.15 -14.83 -7.86
C GLY A 136 -35.72 -13.40 -7.80
N GLU A 137 -36.50 -13.11 -6.78
CA GLU A 137 -37.06 -11.78 -6.52
C GLU A 137 -35.93 -10.75 -6.22
N TYR A 138 -35.00 -11.11 -5.35
CA TYR A 138 -33.85 -10.23 -5.02
C TYR A 138 -32.94 -10.02 -6.24
N LYS A 139 -32.68 -11.09 -7.01
CA LYS A 139 -31.94 -10.97 -8.29
C LYS A 139 -32.62 -9.99 -9.25
N GLY A 140 -33.95 -10.03 -9.35
CA GLY A 140 -34.72 -9.07 -10.14
C GLY A 140 -34.53 -7.62 -9.70
N VAL A 141 -34.56 -7.37 -8.38
CA VAL A 141 -34.31 -6.04 -7.82
C VAL A 141 -32.88 -5.56 -8.13
N VAL A 142 -31.87 -6.40 -7.96
CA VAL A 142 -30.48 -6.05 -8.28
C VAL A 142 -30.32 -5.72 -9.76
N MET A 143 -30.96 -6.49 -10.65
CA MET A 143 -30.92 -6.21 -12.08
C MET A 143 -31.59 -4.88 -12.44
N GLN A 144 -32.71 -4.51 -11.81
CA GLN A 144 -33.35 -3.20 -11.99
C GLN A 144 -32.43 -2.06 -11.52
N VAL A 145 -31.77 -2.24 -10.38
CA VAL A 145 -30.77 -1.27 -9.87
C VAL A 145 -29.65 -1.09 -10.90
N LEU A 146 -29.07 -2.18 -11.40
CA LEU A 146 -28.01 -2.13 -12.40
C LEU A 146 -28.47 -1.45 -13.70
N GLN A 147 -29.66 -1.76 -14.19
CA GLN A 147 -30.22 -1.10 -15.37
C GLN A 147 -30.38 0.41 -15.16
N THR A 148 -30.90 0.82 -13.98
CA THR A 148 -31.09 2.24 -13.66
C THR A 148 -29.78 3.02 -13.60
N ILE A 149 -28.71 2.45 -13.08
CA ILE A 149 -27.41 3.13 -13.01
C ILE A 149 -26.66 3.14 -14.35
N MET A 150 -26.99 2.21 -15.25
CA MET A 150 -26.41 2.13 -16.60
C MET A 150 -27.13 3.05 -17.59
N ASP A 151 -28.37 3.46 -17.31
CA ASP A 151 -29.12 4.40 -18.11
C ASP A 151 -28.66 5.84 -17.82
N GLU A 152 -27.72 6.32 -18.62
CA GLU A 152 -27.11 7.64 -18.47
C GLU A 152 -28.08 8.80 -18.70
N ASP A 153 -29.15 8.57 -19.46
CA ASP A 153 -30.15 9.58 -19.80
C ASP A 153 -31.31 9.64 -18.80
N SER A 154 -31.31 8.74 -17.80
CA SER A 154 -32.37 8.68 -16.81
C SER A 154 -32.31 9.86 -15.84
N SER A 155 -33.27 10.76 -15.90
CA SER A 155 -33.52 11.78 -14.88
C SER A 155 -34.25 11.24 -13.65
N LYS A 156 -34.57 9.94 -13.63
CA LYS A 156 -35.36 9.29 -12.58
C LYS A 156 -34.46 8.81 -11.45
N GLY A 157 -34.82 9.16 -10.21
CA GLY A 157 -34.20 8.57 -9.02
C GLY A 157 -34.74 7.16 -8.74
N LEU A 158 -34.03 6.39 -7.94
CA LEU A 158 -34.44 5.08 -7.47
C LEU A 158 -34.90 5.15 -6.01
N TYR A 159 -36.06 4.58 -5.72
CA TYR A 159 -36.56 4.44 -4.35
C TYR A 159 -36.55 2.97 -3.93
N LEU A 160 -35.74 2.63 -2.92
CA LEU A 160 -35.62 1.27 -2.37
C LEU A 160 -36.47 1.16 -1.10
N TRP A 161 -37.47 0.28 -1.10
CA TRP A 161 -38.32 0.01 0.05
C TRP A 161 -38.36 -1.50 0.36
N GLY A 162 -38.74 -1.86 1.58
CA GLY A 162 -38.84 -3.26 2.01
C GLY A 162 -38.48 -3.44 3.49
N LYS A 163 -38.53 -4.69 3.96
CA LYS A 163 -38.27 -5.06 5.36
C LYS A 163 -36.86 -4.71 5.80
N PRO A 164 -36.62 -4.48 7.11
CA PRO A 164 -35.25 -4.38 7.66
C PRO A 164 -34.44 -5.64 7.28
N GLY A 165 -33.16 -5.47 6.98
CA GLY A 165 -32.28 -6.59 6.59
C GLY A 165 -32.34 -6.99 5.11
N ALA A 166 -33.24 -6.43 4.29
CA ALA A 166 -33.37 -6.77 2.86
C ALA A 166 -32.27 -6.21 1.95
N GLY A 167 -31.13 -5.78 2.44
CA GLY A 167 -29.99 -5.33 1.63
C GLY A 167 -30.12 -3.92 1.01
N LYS A 168 -31.17 -3.12 1.33
CA LYS A 168 -31.39 -1.80 0.73
C LYS A 168 -30.21 -0.85 0.86
N SER A 169 -29.68 -0.71 2.06
CA SER A 169 -28.52 0.18 2.33
C SER A 169 -27.26 -0.31 1.62
N TYR A 170 -27.09 -1.62 1.48
CA TYR A 170 -26.00 -2.24 0.76
C TYR A 170 -26.07 -1.90 -0.75
N LEU A 171 -27.23 -2.06 -1.36
CA LEU A 171 -27.45 -1.69 -2.75
C LEU A 171 -27.28 -0.19 -2.98
N ALA A 172 -27.84 0.65 -2.09
CA ALA A 172 -27.68 2.10 -2.17
C ALA A 172 -26.21 2.52 -2.09
N ALA A 173 -25.43 1.94 -1.17
CA ALA A 173 -23.98 2.17 -1.07
C ALA A 173 -23.26 1.76 -2.35
N GLY A 174 -23.59 0.60 -2.91
CA GLY A 174 -23.02 0.13 -4.18
C GLY A 174 -23.30 1.08 -5.34
N MET A 175 -24.51 1.65 -5.42
CA MET A 175 -24.85 2.68 -6.41
C MET A 175 -24.01 3.94 -6.22
N CYS A 176 -23.92 4.45 -4.99
CA CYS A 176 -23.09 5.62 -4.69
C CYS A 176 -21.62 5.37 -5.06
N ASN A 177 -21.07 4.21 -4.71
CA ASN A 177 -19.69 3.84 -5.06
C ASN A 177 -19.49 3.77 -6.58
N TYR A 178 -20.45 3.24 -7.33
CA TYR A 178 -20.41 3.19 -8.79
C TYR A 178 -20.26 4.60 -9.39
N PHE A 179 -21.11 5.53 -8.99
CA PHE A 179 -21.06 6.90 -9.50
C PHE A 179 -19.81 7.66 -9.03
N ALA A 180 -19.35 7.43 -7.80
CA ALA A 180 -18.12 8.01 -7.31
C ALA A 180 -16.89 7.50 -8.09
N LYS A 181 -16.83 6.20 -8.40
CA LYS A 181 -15.75 5.61 -9.23
C LYS A 181 -15.77 6.12 -10.66
N LYS A 182 -16.95 6.41 -11.24
CA LYS A 182 -17.08 6.96 -12.60
C LYS A 182 -16.54 8.41 -12.70
N LYS A 183 -16.49 9.14 -11.58
CA LYS A 183 -15.96 10.51 -11.49
C LYS A 183 -14.49 10.59 -11.07
N ALA A 184 -13.88 9.49 -10.62
CA ALA A 184 -12.51 9.43 -10.16
C ALA A 184 -11.51 9.18 -11.30
#